data_f56b366c828d93e7afa29e1a9a4fba1b
#
_entry.id   f56b366c828d93e7afa29e1a9a4fba1b
#
_cell.length_a   1.000
_cell.length_b   1.000
_cell.length_c   1.000
_cell.angle_alpha   90.00
_cell.angle_beta   90.00
_cell.angle_gamma   90.00
#
_symmetry.space_group_name_H-M   'P 1'
#
loop_
_entity.id
_entity.type
_entity.pdbx_description
1 polymer ?
#
loop_
_entity_poly.entity_id
_entity_poly.type
_entity_poly.pdbx_seq_one_letter_code
_entity_poly.pdbx_strand_id
1 'polypeptide(L)'
;PELLTMWFGESEANVRDVFEKARQAAPCVLFFDELDSIAQQRGGSHGDGGGAADRVMNQLLTEMDGVGAKKNVFIIGATNRPDIIDTALMRPGRLDQLIYIPMPDYESRLGILRATLRKSPVSKDVDLSYLAAQTDKFTGADLTEICQTACKLAIREEIERDIERGRLREEAGEEMEEDDEDADDTMPEILPRHFEQAVRQARRSVSDRDLAQYASFAQTLQQSRAAVTGASGGSLATFAFPEQSGGGMAGGAGAAAAEEDEEEDLYS
;
A
#
# COMPACT_ATOMS: atom_id res chain seq x y z
N PRO A 1 11.13 5.56 8.32
CA PRO A 1 12.48 6.03 8.73
C PRO A 1 12.56 6.37 10.22
N GLU A 2 11.44 6.75 10.86
CA GLU A 2 11.41 7.19 12.28
C GLU A 2 11.72 6.09 13.29
N LEU A 3 11.62 4.82 12.90
CA LEU A 3 11.96 3.69 13.75
C LEU A 3 13.46 3.42 13.83
N LEU A 4 14.25 3.93 12.88
CA LEU A 4 15.69 3.77 12.84
C LEU A 4 16.37 5.00 13.42
N THR A 5 16.92 4.89 14.61
CA THR A 5 17.75 5.92 15.23
C THR A 5 19.22 5.47 15.22
N MET A 6 20.14 6.46 15.20
CA MET A 6 21.57 6.20 15.24
C MET A 6 22.06 5.68 16.60
N TRP A 7 21.24 5.74 17.65
CA TRP A 7 21.60 5.34 19.00
C TRP A 7 21.32 3.85 19.27
N PHE A 8 22.26 3.20 19.89
CA PHE A 8 22.22 1.77 20.22
C PHE A 8 21.02 1.45 21.14
N GLY A 9 20.17 0.50 20.75
CA GLY A 9 19.03 0.03 21.56
C GLY A 9 17.77 0.88 21.51
N GLU A 10 17.84 2.12 21.02
CA GLU A 10 16.68 3.02 20.94
C GLU A 10 15.68 2.58 19.86
N SER A 11 16.19 2.08 18.74
CA SER A 11 15.35 1.57 17.64
C SER A 11 14.50 0.36 18.05
N GLU A 12 15.04 -0.55 18.84
CA GLU A 12 14.31 -1.71 19.39
C GLU A 12 13.25 -1.27 20.40
N ALA A 13 13.58 -0.28 21.25
CA ALA A 13 12.65 0.31 22.20
C ALA A 13 11.49 1.03 21.50
N ASN A 14 11.78 1.76 20.42
CA ASN A 14 10.76 2.43 19.60
C ASN A 14 9.78 1.43 18.98
N VAL A 15 10.27 0.31 18.44
CA VAL A 15 9.39 -0.75 17.90
C VAL A 15 8.48 -1.27 19.01
N ARG A 16 9.02 -1.60 20.18
CA ARG A 16 8.24 -2.09 21.32
C ARG A 16 7.18 -1.09 21.78
N ASP A 17 7.55 0.19 21.87
CA ASP A 17 6.66 1.27 22.27
C ASP A 17 5.46 1.44 21.31
N VAL A 18 5.73 1.39 19.98
CA VAL A 18 4.68 1.45 18.95
C VAL A 18 3.69 0.30 19.10
N PHE A 19 4.18 -0.93 19.29
CA PHE A 19 3.32 -2.10 19.46
C PHE A 19 2.57 -2.08 20.80
N GLU A 20 3.17 -1.56 21.87
CA GLU A 20 2.51 -1.38 23.15
C GLU A 20 1.37 -0.37 23.07
N LYS A 21 1.61 0.79 22.43
CA LYS A 21 0.56 1.79 22.15
C LYS A 21 -0.57 1.20 21.31
N ALA A 22 -0.23 0.39 20.29
CA ALA A 22 -1.25 -0.27 19.48
C ALA A 22 -2.09 -1.26 20.30
N ARG A 23 -1.47 -2.03 21.20
CA ARG A 23 -2.19 -2.94 22.11
C ARG A 23 -3.11 -2.19 23.09
N GLN A 24 -2.72 -0.99 23.51
CA GLN A 24 -3.53 -0.14 24.38
C GLN A 24 -4.70 0.53 23.64
N ALA A 25 -4.50 0.88 22.37
CA ALA A 25 -5.49 1.54 21.52
C ALA A 25 -6.37 0.57 20.73
N ALA A 26 -6.29 -0.73 20.98
CA ALA A 26 -7.07 -1.73 20.24
C ALA A 26 -8.59 -1.48 20.36
N PRO A 27 -9.39 -1.63 19.27
CA PRO A 27 -9.00 -2.10 17.94
C PRO A 27 -8.29 -1.02 17.13
N CYS A 28 -7.13 -1.37 16.50
CA CYS A 28 -6.37 -0.43 15.69
C CYS A 28 -5.66 -1.12 14.51
N VAL A 29 -5.19 -0.31 13.58
CA VAL A 29 -4.36 -0.74 12.44
C VAL A 29 -2.98 -0.09 12.58
N LEU A 30 -1.93 -0.91 12.57
CA LEU A 30 -0.55 -0.48 12.42
C LEU A 30 -0.20 -0.51 10.93
N PHE A 31 0.22 0.63 10.40
CA PHE A 31 0.66 0.74 9.02
C PHE A 31 2.16 1.04 8.97
N PHE A 32 2.92 0.15 8.33
CA PHE A 32 4.35 0.32 8.07
C PHE A 32 4.55 0.63 6.59
N ASP A 33 4.95 1.86 6.31
CA ASP A 33 5.35 2.26 4.96
C ASP A 33 6.84 1.99 4.75
N GLU A 34 7.24 1.77 3.49
CA GLU A 34 8.63 1.45 3.13
C GLU A 34 9.24 0.34 4.00
N LEU A 35 8.49 -0.74 4.16
CA LEU A 35 8.89 -1.87 5.03
C LEU A 35 10.26 -2.45 4.65
N ASP A 36 10.66 -2.34 3.40
CA ASP A 36 11.96 -2.73 2.88
C ASP A 36 13.14 -1.95 3.50
N SER A 37 12.91 -0.78 4.08
CA SER A 37 13.96 -0.03 4.80
C SER A 37 14.38 -0.73 6.10
N ILE A 38 13.48 -1.51 6.71
CA ILE A 38 13.67 -2.17 8.01
C ILE A 38 13.88 -3.66 7.85
N ALA A 39 13.22 -4.27 6.87
CA ALA A 39 12.97 -5.70 6.76
C ALA A 39 13.78 -6.38 5.65
N GLN A 40 15.02 -5.97 5.42
CA GLN A 40 15.89 -6.55 4.40
C GLN A 40 16.34 -7.97 4.77
N GLN A 41 16.51 -8.83 3.75
CA GLN A 41 17.08 -10.16 3.92
C GLN A 41 18.48 -10.11 4.51
N ARG A 42 18.74 -11.01 5.44
CA ARG A 42 20.04 -11.17 6.11
C ARG A 42 21.11 -11.64 5.12
N GLY A 43 22.25 -10.97 5.07
CA GLY A 43 23.42 -11.43 4.32
C GLY A 43 23.88 -10.56 3.15
N GLY A 44 23.25 -9.41 2.87
CA GLY A 44 23.61 -8.54 1.75
C GLY A 44 24.64 -7.45 2.03
N SER A 45 24.99 -7.17 3.28
CA SER A 45 25.92 -6.09 3.63
C SER A 45 27.01 -6.59 4.57
N HIS A 46 28.23 -6.73 4.05
CA HIS A 46 29.45 -6.97 4.80
C HIS A 46 29.96 -5.67 5.47
N GLY A 47 29.08 -4.91 6.14
CA GLY A 47 29.45 -3.68 6.85
C GLY A 47 28.90 -3.67 8.26
N ASP A 48 29.59 -2.96 9.16
CA ASP A 48 29.34 -2.83 10.59
C ASP A 48 27.93 -2.31 10.97
N GLY A 49 27.10 -1.91 9.98
CA GLY A 49 25.72 -1.46 10.14
C GLY A 49 24.65 -2.56 10.15
N GLY A 50 24.94 -3.81 9.74
CA GLY A 50 23.97 -4.89 9.64
C GLY A 50 23.38 -5.33 10.98
N GLY A 51 24.15 -5.26 12.05
CA GLY A 51 23.73 -5.72 13.37
C GLY A 51 22.59 -4.90 14.01
N ALA A 52 22.44 -3.63 13.66
CA ALA A 52 21.36 -2.80 14.19
C ALA A 52 20.02 -3.11 13.48
N ALA A 53 20.03 -3.19 12.16
CA ALA A 53 18.84 -3.53 11.36
C ALA A 53 18.35 -4.95 11.70
N ASP A 54 19.24 -5.93 11.87
CA ASP A 54 18.89 -7.29 12.26
C ASP A 54 18.23 -7.36 13.64
N ARG A 55 18.65 -6.51 14.59
CA ARG A 55 18.02 -6.45 15.92
C ARG A 55 16.61 -5.85 15.85
N VAL A 56 16.44 -4.74 15.13
CA VAL A 56 15.13 -4.13 14.90
C VAL A 56 14.19 -5.13 14.23
N MET A 57 14.68 -5.85 13.21
CA MET A 57 13.93 -6.89 12.53
C MET A 57 13.52 -8.02 13.48
N ASN A 58 14.43 -8.51 14.32
CA ASN A 58 14.12 -9.54 15.29
C ASN A 58 13.10 -9.06 16.34
N GLN A 59 13.21 -7.80 16.79
CA GLN A 59 12.24 -7.20 17.70
C GLN A 59 10.86 -7.09 17.01
N LEU A 60 10.82 -6.65 15.75
CA LEU A 60 9.58 -6.57 14.96
C LEU A 60 8.90 -7.94 14.88
N LEU A 61 9.65 -9.00 14.52
CA LEU A 61 9.14 -10.36 14.46
C LEU A 61 8.58 -10.83 15.81
N THR A 62 9.28 -10.53 16.91
CA THR A 62 8.86 -10.88 18.26
C THR A 62 7.57 -10.17 18.67
N GLU A 63 7.45 -8.87 18.34
CA GLU A 63 6.25 -8.10 18.64
C GLU A 63 5.05 -8.55 17.79
N MET A 64 5.27 -8.89 16.51
CA MET A 64 4.22 -9.43 15.65
C MET A 64 3.68 -10.77 16.17
N ASP A 65 4.56 -11.67 16.60
CA ASP A 65 4.15 -12.93 17.23
C ASP A 65 3.40 -12.70 18.55
N GLY A 66 3.76 -11.64 19.28
CA GLY A 66 3.12 -11.24 20.55
C GLY A 66 1.73 -10.56 20.37
N VAL A 67 1.40 -10.10 19.19
CA VAL A 67 0.11 -9.45 18.88
C VAL A 67 -1.02 -10.45 18.69
N GLY A 68 -0.81 -11.73 18.77
CA GLY A 68 -1.79 -12.81 18.56
C GLY A 68 -3.27 -12.44 18.48
N ALA A 69 -4.08 -13.27 17.85
CA ALA A 69 -5.47 -13.06 17.41
C ALA A 69 -6.49 -12.48 18.44
N LYS A 70 -6.09 -12.33 19.71
CA LYS A 70 -6.97 -11.85 20.79
C LYS A 70 -6.98 -10.32 20.98
N LYS A 71 -6.13 -9.56 20.29
CA LYS A 71 -5.94 -8.12 20.61
C LYS A 71 -6.48 -7.15 19.57
N ASN A 72 -7.15 -7.60 18.51
CA ASN A 72 -7.75 -6.75 17.48
C ASN A 72 -6.80 -5.64 16.95
N VAL A 73 -5.52 -5.99 16.76
CA VAL A 73 -4.53 -5.15 16.12
C VAL A 73 -4.21 -5.74 14.76
N PHE A 74 -4.45 -4.98 13.69
CA PHE A 74 -4.13 -5.36 12.33
C PHE A 74 -2.83 -4.72 11.90
N ILE A 75 -1.98 -5.47 11.19
CA ILE A 75 -0.71 -4.97 10.70
C ILE A 75 -0.75 -4.95 9.17
N ILE A 76 -0.43 -3.81 8.59
CA ILE A 76 -0.33 -3.61 7.14
C ILE A 76 1.08 -3.10 6.84
N GLY A 77 1.80 -3.77 5.98
CA GLY A 77 3.10 -3.32 5.45
C GLY A 77 2.99 -2.96 3.98
N ALA A 78 3.60 -1.86 3.57
CA ALA A 78 3.73 -1.47 2.17
C ALA A 78 5.20 -1.47 1.76
N THR A 79 5.48 -1.93 0.55
CA THR A 79 6.82 -1.91 -0.04
C THR A 79 6.76 -1.84 -1.56
N ASN A 80 7.73 -1.15 -2.14
CA ASN A 80 7.99 -1.14 -3.57
C ASN A 80 9.00 -2.23 -4.00
N ARG A 81 9.61 -2.94 -3.03
CA ARG A 81 10.68 -3.93 -3.26
C ARG A 81 10.39 -5.24 -2.52
N PRO A 82 9.42 -6.01 -2.98
CA PRO A 82 9.05 -7.27 -2.33
C PRO A 82 10.17 -8.33 -2.40
N ASP A 83 11.11 -8.18 -3.34
CA ASP A 83 12.26 -9.08 -3.57
C ASP A 83 13.27 -9.08 -2.42
N ILE A 84 13.40 -7.97 -1.69
CA ILE A 84 14.38 -7.84 -0.61
C ILE A 84 13.80 -8.08 0.79
N ILE A 85 12.48 -8.25 0.90
CA ILE A 85 11.82 -8.51 2.18
C ILE A 85 12.24 -9.89 2.73
N ASP A 86 12.58 -9.95 4.03
CA ASP A 86 12.89 -11.21 4.71
C ASP A 86 11.65 -12.13 4.71
N THR A 87 11.83 -13.35 4.23
CA THR A 87 10.78 -14.38 4.17
C THR A 87 10.18 -14.72 5.53
N ALA A 88 10.88 -14.44 6.63
CA ALA A 88 10.37 -14.62 7.98
C ALA A 88 9.15 -13.75 8.29
N LEU A 89 9.03 -12.57 7.67
CA LEU A 89 7.84 -11.71 7.79
C LEU A 89 6.62 -12.28 7.06
N MET A 90 6.82 -13.00 5.97
CA MET A 90 5.76 -13.53 5.13
C MET A 90 5.21 -14.88 5.62
N ARG A 91 5.65 -15.35 6.80
CA ARG A 91 5.14 -16.60 7.39
C ARG A 91 3.71 -16.44 7.88
N PRO A 92 2.91 -17.55 7.88
CA PRO A 92 1.57 -17.55 8.44
C PRO A 92 1.53 -17.00 9.87
N GLY A 93 0.52 -16.15 10.15
CA GLY A 93 0.37 -15.46 11.44
C GLY A 93 1.09 -14.12 11.54
N ARG A 94 1.79 -13.68 10.48
CA ARG A 94 2.45 -12.36 10.36
C ARG A 94 1.89 -11.61 9.16
N LEU A 95 2.69 -11.29 8.16
CA LEU A 95 2.25 -10.68 6.89
C LEU A 95 2.01 -11.78 5.84
N ASP A 96 1.03 -12.62 6.08
CA ASP A 96 0.71 -13.78 5.25
C ASP A 96 -0.18 -13.43 4.04
N GLN A 97 -0.85 -12.28 4.07
CA GLN A 97 -1.70 -11.79 3.00
C GLN A 97 -0.93 -10.81 2.12
N LEU A 98 -0.45 -11.29 0.97
CA LEU A 98 0.27 -10.46 0.01
C LEU A 98 -0.73 -9.92 -1.03
N ILE A 99 -0.84 -8.61 -1.13
CA ILE A 99 -1.75 -7.91 -2.05
C ILE A 99 -0.92 -7.10 -3.04
N TYR A 100 -1.04 -7.42 -4.32
CA TYR A 100 -0.45 -6.63 -5.38
C TYR A 100 -1.39 -5.48 -5.75
N ILE A 101 -0.87 -4.26 -5.74
CA ILE A 101 -1.58 -3.06 -6.20
C ILE A 101 -1.06 -2.71 -7.60
N PRO A 102 -1.86 -2.94 -8.65
CA PRO A 102 -1.45 -2.66 -10.03
C PRO A 102 -1.47 -1.16 -10.33
N MET A 103 -0.94 -0.80 -11.51
CA MET A 103 -1.14 0.53 -12.07
C MET A 103 -2.64 0.81 -12.26
N PRO A 104 -3.07 2.08 -12.12
CA PRO A 104 -4.47 2.43 -12.27
C PRO A 104 -4.94 2.15 -13.71
N ASP A 105 -6.05 1.44 -13.83
CA ASP A 105 -6.78 1.26 -15.08
C ASP A 105 -7.50 2.54 -15.51
N TYR A 106 -8.19 2.51 -16.64
CA TYR A 106 -8.88 3.67 -17.18
C TYR A 106 -9.89 4.26 -16.17
N GLU A 107 -10.71 3.42 -15.54
CA GLU A 107 -11.73 3.87 -14.58
C GLU A 107 -11.10 4.45 -13.32
N SER A 108 -10.03 3.82 -12.83
CA SER A 108 -9.26 4.32 -11.69
C SER A 108 -8.62 5.66 -12.00
N ARG A 109 -8.02 5.83 -13.19
CA ARG A 109 -7.46 7.12 -13.60
C ARG A 109 -8.51 8.22 -13.65
N LEU A 110 -9.68 7.91 -14.22
CA LEU A 110 -10.80 8.85 -14.24
C LEU A 110 -11.26 9.19 -12.81
N GLY A 111 -11.32 8.21 -11.92
CA GLY A 111 -11.62 8.40 -10.51
C GLY A 111 -10.61 9.30 -9.80
N ILE A 112 -9.30 9.11 -10.06
CA ILE A 112 -8.22 9.94 -9.51
C ILE A 112 -8.35 11.39 -9.99
N LEU A 113 -8.55 11.61 -11.30
CA LEU A 113 -8.73 12.95 -11.86
C LEU A 113 -9.92 13.67 -11.22
N ARG A 114 -11.06 13.00 -11.10
CA ARG A 114 -12.26 13.56 -10.45
C ARG A 114 -12.02 13.90 -8.98
N ALA A 115 -11.33 13.02 -8.25
CA ALA A 115 -11.04 13.24 -6.84
C ALA A 115 -10.08 14.41 -6.62
N THR A 116 -9.03 14.51 -7.44
CA THR A 116 -8.02 15.58 -7.36
C THR A 116 -8.63 16.93 -7.70
N LEU A 117 -9.46 17.02 -8.75
CA LEU A 117 -10.06 18.24 -9.25
C LEU A 117 -11.35 18.66 -8.52
N ARG A 118 -11.83 17.88 -7.54
CA ARG A 118 -13.11 18.11 -6.85
C ARG A 118 -13.25 19.51 -6.24
N LYS A 119 -12.15 20.12 -5.82
CA LYS A 119 -12.12 21.43 -5.17
C LYS A 119 -11.63 22.55 -6.10
N SER A 120 -11.30 22.23 -7.34
CA SER A 120 -10.76 23.18 -8.30
C SER A 120 -11.85 23.65 -9.27
N PRO A 121 -11.86 24.92 -9.67
CA PRO A 121 -12.79 25.44 -10.66
C PRO A 121 -12.39 24.96 -12.06
N VAL A 122 -13.01 23.88 -12.52
CA VAL A 122 -12.75 23.27 -13.83
C VAL A 122 -13.89 23.64 -14.78
N SER A 123 -13.55 24.15 -15.96
CA SER A 123 -14.53 24.46 -17.00
C SER A 123 -15.29 23.20 -17.43
N LYS A 124 -16.55 23.38 -17.79
CA LYS A 124 -17.43 22.30 -18.29
C LYS A 124 -16.95 21.70 -19.61
N ASP A 125 -16.11 22.41 -20.35
CA ASP A 125 -15.56 21.98 -21.63
C ASP A 125 -14.41 20.96 -21.46
N VAL A 126 -13.94 20.71 -20.23
CA VAL A 126 -12.87 19.75 -19.96
C VAL A 126 -13.40 18.32 -19.93
N ASP A 127 -13.00 17.52 -20.90
CA ASP A 127 -13.31 16.10 -20.94
C ASP A 127 -12.26 15.28 -20.15
N LEU A 128 -12.60 14.92 -18.90
CA LEU A 128 -11.77 14.08 -18.06
C LEU A 128 -11.65 12.65 -18.59
N SER A 129 -12.61 12.19 -19.37
CA SER A 129 -12.58 10.85 -19.99
C SER A 129 -11.50 10.80 -21.06
N TYR A 130 -11.38 11.84 -21.86
CA TYR A 130 -10.32 12.00 -22.84
C TYR A 130 -8.94 12.06 -22.16
N LEU A 131 -8.80 12.83 -21.07
CA LEU A 131 -7.54 12.88 -20.30
C LEU A 131 -7.16 11.50 -19.73
N ALA A 132 -8.11 10.76 -19.18
CA ALA A 132 -7.87 9.41 -18.68
C ALA A 132 -7.43 8.43 -19.79
N ALA A 133 -7.93 8.59 -21.02
CA ALA A 133 -7.53 7.81 -22.18
C ALA A 133 -6.08 8.12 -22.62
N GLN A 134 -5.68 9.41 -22.59
CA GLN A 134 -4.35 9.86 -23.00
C GLN A 134 -3.25 9.56 -21.98
N THR A 135 -3.60 9.34 -20.71
CA THR A 135 -2.66 9.12 -19.61
C THR A 135 -2.47 7.64 -19.28
N ASP A 136 -2.36 6.79 -20.29
CA ASP A 136 -2.09 5.37 -20.06
C ASP A 136 -0.73 5.16 -19.37
N LYS A 137 -0.67 4.21 -18.41
CA LYS A 137 0.51 3.89 -17.60
C LYS A 137 1.03 5.05 -16.73
N PHE A 138 0.21 6.04 -16.43
CA PHE A 138 0.53 7.08 -15.47
C PHE A 138 0.13 6.63 -14.06
N THR A 139 0.95 6.98 -13.07
CA THR A 139 0.63 6.74 -11.64
C THR A 139 -0.36 7.76 -11.11
N GLY A 140 -0.91 7.52 -9.92
CA GLY A 140 -1.75 8.52 -9.25
C GLY A 140 -1.01 9.83 -8.96
N ALA A 141 0.29 9.75 -8.66
CA ALA A 141 1.15 10.91 -8.46
C ALA A 141 1.32 11.72 -9.75
N ASP A 142 1.61 11.04 -10.88
CA ASP A 142 1.75 11.69 -12.18
C ASP A 142 0.46 12.41 -12.61
N LEU A 143 -0.70 11.78 -12.38
CA LEU A 143 -2.00 12.39 -12.66
C LEU A 143 -2.26 13.63 -11.78
N THR A 144 -1.86 13.55 -10.51
CA THR A 144 -1.96 14.68 -9.58
C THR A 144 -1.06 15.82 -10.02
N GLU A 145 0.16 15.53 -10.50
CA GLU A 145 1.09 16.52 -11.03
C GLU A 145 0.53 17.22 -12.26
N ILE A 146 -0.11 16.47 -13.18
CA ILE A 146 -0.80 17.04 -14.36
C ILE A 146 -1.88 18.04 -13.90
N CYS A 147 -2.72 17.66 -12.94
CA CYS A 147 -3.77 18.54 -12.41
C CYS A 147 -3.17 19.79 -11.76
N GLN A 148 -2.12 19.63 -10.95
CA GLN A 148 -1.44 20.77 -10.30
C GLN A 148 -0.78 21.71 -11.33
N THR A 149 -0.20 21.15 -12.39
CA THR A 149 0.40 21.95 -13.47
C THR A 149 -0.65 22.72 -14.23
N ALA A 150 -1.79 22.09 -14.54
CA ALA A 150 -2.92 22.77 -15.19
C ALA A 150 -3.45 23.92 -14.32
N CYS A 151 -3.59 23.73 -13.00
CA CYS A 151 -3.97 24.79 -12.07
C CYS A 151 -2.95 25.94 -12.07
N LYS A 152 -1.65 25.65 -12.03
CA LYS A 152 -0.59 26.67 -12.07
C LYS A 152 -0.61 27.46 -13.36
N LEU A 153 -0.90 26.82 -14.49
CA LEU A 153 -1.02 27.49 -15.79
C LEU A 153 -2.22 28.42 -15.84
N ALA A 154 -3.38 27.99 -15.28
CA ALA A 154 -4.57 28.84 -15.21
C ALA A 154 -4.32 30.09 -14.36
N ILE A 155 -3.71 29.91 -13.17
CA ILE A 155 -3.37 31.05 -12.29
C ILE A 155 -2.36 31.99 -12.98
N ARG A 156 -1.34 31.44 -13.65
CA ARG A 156 -0.34 32.26 -14.35
C ARG A 156 -0.99 33.10 -15.46
N GLU A 157 -1.89 32.48 -16.23
CA GLU A 157 -2.58 33.18 -17.31
C GLU A 157 -3.47 34.31 -16.77
N GLU A 158 -4.11 34.12 -15.61
CA GLU A 158 -4.91 35.17 -14.97
C GLU A 158 -4.03 36.33 -14.49
N ILE A 159 -2.93 36.03 -13.82
CA ILE A 159 -1.97 37.05 -13.40
C ILE A 159 -1.44 37.85 -14.61
N GLU A 160 -1.11 37.17 -15.71
CA GLU A 160 -0.65 37.83 -16.92
C GLU A 160 -1.72 38.75 -17.52
N ARG A 161 -2.99 38.35 -17.49
CA ARG A 161 -4.15 39.18 -17.92
C ARG A 161 -4.34 40.39 -17.00
N ASP A 162 -4.17 40.20 -15.69
CA ASP A 162 -4.32 41.32 -14.74
C ASP A 162 -3.22 42.36 -14.92
N ILE A 163 -1.98 41.91 -15.10
CA ILE A 163 -0.86 42.81 -15.41
C ILE A 163 -1.10 43.57 -16.71
N GLU A 164 -1.59 42.89 -17.75
CA GLU A 164 -1.84 43.52 -19.02
C GLU A 164 -3.03 44.49 -18.92
N ARG A 165 -4.10 44.16 -18.18
CA ARG A 165 -5.23 45.07 -17.89
C ARG A 165 -4.72 46.32 -17.14
N GLY A 166 -3.91 46.16 -16.11
CA GLY A 166 -3.31 47.26 -15.35
C GLY A 166 -2.48 48.18 -16.25
N ARG A 167 -1.63 47.61 -17.13
CA ARG A 167 -0.83 48.39 -18.07
C ARG A 167 -1.66 49.18 -19.04
N LEU A 168 -2.71 48.57 -19.60
CA LEU A 168 -3.62 49.26 -20.54
C LEU A 168 -4.41 50.40 -19.88
N ARG A 169 -4.82 50.25 -18.61
CA ARG A 169 -5.46 51.33 -17.82
C ARG A 169 -4.50 52.46 -17.53
N GLU A 170 -3.26 52.21 -17.15
CA GLU A 170 -2.24 53.22 -16.97
C GLU A 170 -1.95 54.01 -18.27
N GLU A 171 -1.88 53.29 -19.41
CA GLU A 171 -1.72 53.95 -20.74
C GLU A 171 -2.92 54.78 -21.13
N ALA A 172 -4.14 54.37 -20.71
CA ALA A 172 -5.37 55.11 -20.97
C ALA A 172 -5.56 56.36 -20.04
N GLY A 173 -4.78 56.47 -18.98
CA GLY A 173 -4.87 57.60 -18.01
C GLY A 173 -6.14 57.50 -17.14
N GLU A 174 -6.75 56.33 -16.98
CA GLU A 174 -7.87 56.09 -16.08
C GLU A 174 -7.37 55.96 -14.63
N GLU A 175 -7.84 56.85 -13.74
CA GLU A 175 -7.57 56.72 -12.29
C GLU A 175 -8.34 55.53 -11.75
N MET A 176 -7.70 54.73 -10.86
CA MET A 176 -8.34 53.58 -10.20
C MET A 176 -9.51 54.09 -9.34
N GLU A 177 -10.75 53.80 -9.70
CA GLU A 177 -11.88 53.92 -8.80
C GLU A 177 -11.86 52.69 -7.86
N GLU A 178 -11.88 52.90 -6.54
CA GLU A 178 -11.81 51.85 -5.51
C GLU A 178 -12.95 50.82 -5.60
N ASP A 179 -14.03 51.14 -6.32
CA ASP A 179 -15.19 50.27 -6.52
C ASP A 179 -15.00 49.17 -7.59
N ASP A 180 -13.93 49.23 -8.40
CA ASP A 180 -13.65 48.26 -9.48
C ASP A 180 -12.83 47.04 -8.98
N GLU A 181 -12.28 47.07 -7.75
CA GLU A 181 -11.51 45.91 -7.18
C GLU A 181 -12.42 44.70 -6.88
N ASP A 182 -13.70 44.89 -6.58
CA ASP A 182 -14.63 43.82 -6.21
C ASP A 182 -15.36 43.17 -7.43
N ALA A 183 -15.24 43.73 -8.62
CA ALA A 183 -16.10 43.31 -9.75
C ALA A 183 -15.59 42.09 -10.53
N ASP A 184 -14.35 41.65 -10.34
CA ASP A 184 -13.75 40.59 -11.19
C ASP A 184 -12.93 39.55 -10.39
N ASP A 185 -13.25 39.35 -9.11
CA ASP A 185 -12.63 38.27 -8.27
C ASP A 185 -13.25 36.89 -8.62
N THR A 186 -13.43 36.65 -9.92
CA THR A 186 -13.80 35.33 -10.42
C THR A 186 -12.57 34.40 -10.38
N MET A 187 -12.61 33.37 -9.55
CA MET A 187 -11.57 32.35 -9.53
C MET A 187 -11.26 31.85 -10.94
N PRO A 188 -9.98 31.83 -11.35
CA PRO A 188 -9.57 31.41 -12.69
C PRO A 188 -10.03 29.98 -12.98
N GLU A 189 -10.84 29.79 -14.02
CA GLU A 189 -11.24 28.47 -14.44
C GLU A 189 -10.12 27.74 -15.20
N ILE A 190 -9.97 26.44 -14.89
CA ILE A 190 -9.03 25.56 -15.59
C ILE A 190 -9.65 25.14 -16.92
N LEU A 191 -9.07 25.59 -18.02
CA LEU A 191 -9.54 25.36 -19.39
C LEU A 191 -8.85 24.12 -20.02
N PRO A 192 -9.42 23.52 -21.08
CA PRO A 192 -8.84 22.37 -21.77
C PRO A 192 -7.38 22.57 -22.21
N ARG A 193 -7.03 23.77 -22.68
CA ARG A 193 -5.66 24.13 -23.12
C ARG A 193 -4.61 23.97 -22.02
N HIS A 194 -4.99 24.24 -20.74
CA HIS A 194 -4.08 24.08 -19.61
C HIS A 194 -3.74 22.61 -19.39
N PHE A 195 -4.74 21.72 -19.51
CA PHE A 195 -4.51 20.28 -19.45
C PHE A 195 -3.70 19.76 -20.63
N GLU A 196 -3.96 20.24 -21.84
CA GLU A 196 -3.16 19.86 -23.01
C GLU A 196 -1.67 20.22 -22.83
N GLN A 197 -1.42 21.43 -22.34
CA GLN A 197 -0.05 21.87 -22.05
C GLN A 197 0.59 21.06 -20.91
N ALA A 198 -0.16 20.80 -19.84
CA ALA A 198 0.31 19.99 -18.73
C ALA A 198 0.66 18.56 -19.14
N VAL A 199 -0.19 17.91 -19.95
CA VAL A 199 0.05 16.55 -20.47
C VAL A 199 1.28 16.50 -21.38
N ARG A 200 1.50 17.52 -22.22
CA ARG A 200 2.72 17.59 -23.08
C ARG A 200 4.00 17.69 -22.27
N GLN A 201 3.97 18.27 -21.09
CA GLN A 201 5.12 18.41 -20.19
C GLN A 201 5.28 17.23 -19.25
N ALA A 202 4.23 16.47 -19.03
CA ALA A 202 4.19 15.36 -18.08
C ALA A 202 5.09 14.20 -18.53
N ARG A 203 5.71 13.55 -17.55
CA ARG A 203 6.53 12.36 -17.75
C ARG A 203 6.02 11.23 -16.86
N ARG A 204 6.07 10.02 -17.36
CA ARG A 204 5.75 8.84 -16.55
C ARG A 204 6.85 8.62 -15.52
N SER A 205 6.47 8.44 -14.25
CA SER A 205 7.41 8.16 -13.16
C SER A 205 7.91 6.71 -13.17
N VAL A 206 7.13 5.78 -13.73
CA VAL A 206 7.45 4.35 -13.77
C VAL A 206 7.83 3.94 -15.20
N SER A 207 8.98 3.27 -15.34
CA SER A 207 9.45 2.76 -16.63
C SER A 207 8.75 1.45 -17.01
N ASP A 208 8.72 1.14 -18.33
CA ASP A 208 8.18 -0.14 -18.81
C ASP A 208 8.97 -1.35 -18.27
N ARG A 209 10.24 -1.17 -17.94
CA ARG A 209 11.09 -2.20 -17.31
C ARG A 209 10.61 -2.49 -15.88
N ASP A 210 10.33 -1.46 -15.10
CA ASP A 210 9.84 -1.62 -13.74
C ASP A 210 8.46 -2.27 -13.73
N LEU A 211 7.58 -1.88 -14.67
CA LEU A 211 6.28 -2.52 -14.85
C LEU A 211 6.40 -4.00 -15.15
N ALA A 212 7.33 -4.41 -16.03
CA ALA A 212 7.59 -5.81 -16.34
C ALA A 212 8.10 -6.58 -15.11
N GLN A 213 8.96 -5.95 -14.29
CA GLN A 213 9.46 -6.53 -13.06
C GLN A 213 8.32 -6.75 -12.05
N TYR A 214 7.48 -5.74 -11.79
CA TYR A 214 6.33 -5.88 -10.90
C TYR A 214 5.32 -6.91 -11.40
N ALA A 215 5.09 -7.00 -12.70
CA ALA A 215 4.22 -8.02 -13.29
C ALA A 215 4.76 -9.44 -13.05
N SER A 216 6.09 -9.64 -13.15
CA SER A 216 6.72 -10.93 -12.86
C SER A 216 6.58 -11.31 -11.39
N PHE A 217 6.72 -10.36 -10.46
CA PHE A 217 6.46 -10.59 -9.04
C PHE A 217 5.00 -10.97 -8.78
N ALA A 218 4.06 -10.26 -9.38
CA ALA A 218 2.63 -10.56 -9.25
C ALA A 218 2.32 -12.00 -9.69
N GLN A 219 2.89 -12.46 -10.81
CA GLN A 219 2.73 -13.83 -11.29
C GLN A 219 3.32 -14.84 -10.31
N THR A 220 4.53 -14.60 -9.79
CA THR A 220 5.16 -15.48 -8.79
C THR A 220 4.32 -15.59 -7.52
N LEU A 221 3.76 -14.47 -7.04
CA LEU A 221 2.88 -14.45 -5.88
C LEU A 221 1.57 -15.22 -6.13
N GLN A 222 0.98 -15.09 -7.31
CA GLN A 222 -0.23 -15.84 -7.68
C GLN A 222 0.05 -17.35 -7.77
N GLN A 223 1.19 -17.74 -8.35
CA GLN A 223 1.62 -19.15 -8.42
C GLN A 223 1.86 -19.74 -7.03
N SER A 224 2.52 -19.00 -6.14
CA SER A 224 2.74 -19.43 -4.75
C SER A 224 1.42 -19.64 -4.00
N ARG A 225 0.43 -18.77 -4.19
CA ARG A 225 -0.91 -18.89 -3.62
C ARG A 225 -1.66 -20.11 -4.21
N ALA A 226 -1.62 -20.27 -5.54
CA ALA A 226 -2.25 -21.42 -6.19
C ALA A 226 -1.65 -22.76 -5.74
N ALA A 227 -0.34 -22.80 -5.49
CA ALA A 227 0.33 -23.98 -4.95
C ALA A 227 -0.12 -24.30 -3.52
N VAL A 228 -0.36 -23.29 -2.68
CA VAL A 228 -0.83 -23.47 -1.29
C VAL A 228 -2.30 -23.80 -1.23
N THR A 229 -3.13 -23.24 -2.12
CA THR A 229 -4.60 -23.50 -2.16
C THR A 229 -4.99 -24.74 -2.94
N GLY A 230 -4.01 -25.50 -3.49
CA GLY A 230 -4.31 -26.76 -4.19
C GLY A 230 -5.02 -26.59 -5.55
N ALA A 231 -5.07 -25.37 -6.11
CA ALA A 231 -5.68 -25.09 -7.41
C ALA A 231 -4.89 -25.65 -8.60
N SER A 232 -3.65 -26.09 -8.40
CA SER A 232 -2.91 -26.93 -9.33
C SER A 232 -3.06 -28.39 -8.91
N GLY A 233 -4.06 -29.07 -9.40
CA GLY A 233 -4.32 -30.52 -9.56
C GLY A 233 -3.56 -31.57 -8.77
N GLY A 234 -3.09 -31.31 -7.57
CA GLY A 234 -2.32 -32.22 -6.74
C GLY A 234 -2.86 -32.33 -5.32
N SER A 235 -3.58 -33.38 -5.04
CA SER A 235 -3.66 -34.16 -3.78
C SER A 235 -4.23 -33.54 -2.48
N LEU A 236 -4.69 -32.29 -2.41
CA LEU A 236 -5.46 -31.81 -1.23
C LEU A 236 -6.98 -31.89 -1.42
N ALA A 237 -7.45 -32.23 -2.62
CA ALA A 237 -8.88 -32.38 -2.93
C ALA A 237 -9.54 -33.61 -2.27
N THR A 238 -8.76 -34.41 -1.52
CA THR A 238 -9.23 -35.66 -0.88
C THR A 238 -9.00 -35.70 0.61
N PHE A 239 -8.83 -34.54 1.28
CA PHE A 239 -8.89 -34.52 2.73
C PHE A 239 -10.37 -34.54 3.17
N ALA A 240 -10.92 -35.74 3.37
CA ALA A 240 -12.20 -35.95 4.05
C ALA A 240 -11.89 -36.38 5.48
N PHE A 241 -12.55 -35.74 6.44
CA PHE A 241 -12.54 -36.29 7.80
C PHE A 241 -13.14 -37.71 7.75
N PRO A 242 -12.52 -38.72 8.39
CA PRO A 242 -13.14 -40.03 8.48
C PRO A 242 -14.51 -39.86 9.14
N GLU A 243 -15.58 -40.24 8.41
CA GLU A 243 -16.91 -40.25 8.98
C GLU A 243 -16.87 -41.18 10.20
N GLN A 244 -17.27 -40.66 11.34
CA GLN A 244 -17.55 -41.46 12.51
C GLN A 244 -18.69 -42.40 12.12
N SER A 245 -18.35 -43.64 11.75
CA SER A 245 -19.30 -44.70 11.56
C SER A 245 -19.96 -44.95 12.91
N GLY A 246 -21.14 -44.36 13.07
CA GLY A 246 -22.03 -44.61 14.19
C GLY A 246 -22.30 -46.10 14.33
N GLY A 247 -22.05 -46.61 15.53
CA GLY A 247 -22.19 -47.98 15.92
C GLY A 247 -23.58 -48.55 15.66
N GLY A 248 -23.63 -49.65 14.95
CA GLY A 248 -24.74 -50.60 14.89
C GLY A 248 -24.31 -51.86 15.61
N MET A 249 -24.95 -52.12 16.76
CA MET A 249 -24.85 -53.41 17.50
C MET A 249 -25.27 -54.59 16.62
N ALA A 250 -24.47 -55.65 16.60
CA ALA A 250 -24.97 -57.01 16.49
C ALA A 250 -23.94 -57.98 17.08
N GLY A 251 -24.37 -58.80 18.01
CA GLY A 251 -23.63 -59.65 18.87
C GLY A 251 -23.03 -60.91 18.23
N GLY A 252 -22.15 -61.58 18.97
CA GLY A 252 -21.67 -62.91 18.62
C GLY A 252 -20.49 -63.32 19.48
N ALA A 253 -20.75 -64.20 20.39
CA ALA A 253 -19.94 -64.82 21.44
C ALA A 253 -18.59 -65.45 21.01
N GLY A 254 -17.64 -65.49 21.93
CA GLY A 254 -16.69 -66.60 21.96
C GLY A 254 -15.30 -66.29 22.52
N ALA A 255 -15.11 -66.68 23.80
CA ALA A 255 -13.91 -67.29 24.43
C ALA A 255 -12.58 -66.52 24.53
N ALA A 256 -12.23 -66.07 25.75
CA ALA A 256 -11.25 -66.57 26.69
C ALA A 256 -9.75 -66.60 26.28
N ALA A 257 -8.95 -65.83 27.01
CA ALA A 257 -7.75 -66.11 27.81
C ALA A 257 -7.06 -64.78 28.07
N ALA A 258 -6.92 -64.33 29.24
CA ALA A 258 -6.06 -64.32 30.35
C ALA A 258 -4.58 -64.01 30.02
N GLU A 259 -4.09 -63.04 30.70
CA GLU A 259 -2.85 -62.82 31.43
C GLU A 259 -2.50 -61.34 31.35
N GLU A 260 -2.66 -60.56 32.40
CA GLU A 260 -1.83 -60.28 33.59
C GLU A 260 -0.64 -59.38 33.30
N ASP A 261 -0.69 -58.25 34.02
CA ASP A 261 0.36 -57.48 34.71
C ASP A 261 1.46 -56.81 33.88
N GLU A 262 1.65 -55.51 33.99
CA GLU A 262 2.44 -54.83 35.02
C GLU A 262 2.30 -53.32 34.92
N GLU A 263 1.95 -52.70 36.02
CA GLU A 263 2.18 -51.30 36.34
C GLU A 263 3.69 -51.05 36.48
N GLU A 264 4.16 -49.92 35.99
CA GLU A 264 5.22 -49.20 36.71
C GLU A 264 5.17 -47.69 36.39
N ASP A 265 4.90 -46.97 37.47
CA ASP A 265 5.11 -45.56 37.69
C ASP A 265 6.53 -45.11 37.30
N LEU A 266 6.62 -43.89 36.79
CA LEU A 266 7.82 -43.07 37.03
C LEU A 266 7.49 -41.57 36.89
N TYR A 267 7.08 -40.98 38.00
CA TYR A 267 7.40 -39.59 38.32
C TYR A 267 8.76 -39.60 39.04
N SER A 268 9.75 -38.93 38.47
CA SER A 268 10.78 -38.17 39.18
C SER A 268 11.39 -37.12 38.28
#